data_b0c466dcdf3c6f16b3ccd97bc085b439
#
_entry.id   b0c466dcdf3c6f16b3ccd97bc085b439
#
_cell.length_a   1.000
_cell.length_b   1.000
_cell.length_c   1.000
_cell.angle_alpha   90.00
_cell.angle_beta   90.00
_cell.angle_gamma   90.00
#
_symmetry.space_group_name_H-M   'P 1'
#
loop_
_entity.id
_entity.type
_entity.pdbx_description
1 polymer ?
#
loop_
_entity_poly.entity_id
_entity_poly.type
_entity_poly.pdbx_seq_one_letter_code
_entity_poly.pdbx_strand_id
1 'polypeptide(L)'
;SFAPCDASGNTYEVKDKGTKEPAHPQDGQLFLKLNEPDKPYSAENTLEVYSEASGNWTVIPLDYCLVTAEGIGAEFRVWDTVTLTGTGAEQAGQWAGLDGDRIVYGVTETTLRLRADPGGEHFYGRLVHNGSSAVWVSMDGTQREEYFPAEGVKAERRVPDLEYLTECDNRVWGCSSSENVIYACKLGDPTNWFSYRGIAADSYAVTVGSDGPFTGAATCMGYALFFKENTLHKLYGSKPSDFQLSSLRCRGVARNAARSLCVL
;
A
#
# COMPACT_ATOMS: atom_id res chain seq x y z
N SER A 1 1.08 -11.27 -3.23
CA SER A 1 2.15 -12.07 -2.65
C SER A 1 3.15 -11.16 -1.97
N PHE A 2 3.57 -11.47 -0.77
CA PHE A 2 4.65 -10.78 -0.09
C PHE A 2 5.96 -11.17 -0.79
N ALA A 3 6.68 -10.19 -1.31
CA ALA A 3 8.01 -10.38 -1.85
C ALA A 3 8.99 -9.54 -1.02
N PRO A 4 9.65 -10.13 -0.01
CA PRO A 4 10.68 -9.43 0.73
C PRO A 4 11.82 -9.01 -0.20
N CYS A 5 12.47 -7.91 0.14
CA CYS A 5 13.49 -7.29 -0.67
C CYS A 5 14.72 -7.04 0.22
N ASP A 6 15.89 -7.36 -0.28
CA ASP A 6 17.15 -7.06 0.42
C ASP A 6 17.67 -5.65 0.08
N ALA A 7 18.78 -5.30 0.72
CA ALA A 7 19.47 -4.03 0.54
C ALA A 7 19.91 -3.74 -0.90
N SER A 8 20.10 -4.76 -1.72
CA SER A 8 20.47 -4.65 -3.13
C SER A 8 19.26 -4.56 -4.07
N GLY A 9 18.04 -4.55 -3.51
CA GLY A 9 16.80 -4.53 -4.28
C GLY A 9 16.37 -5.88 -4.84
N ASN A 10 17.03 -6.99 -4.45
CA ASN A 10 16.61 -8.32 -4.86
C ASN A 10 15.31 -8.70 -4.14
N THR A 11 14.32 -9.16 -4.89
CA THR A 11 13.06 -9.67 -4.34
C THR A 11 13.10 -11.18 -4.21
N TYR A 12 12.51 -11.71 -3.15
CA TYR A 12 12.48 -13.13 -2.84
C TYR A 12 11.05 -13.67 -2.89
N GLU A 13 10.83 -14.73 -3.68
CA GLU A 13 9.56 -15.45 -3.67
C GLU A 13 9.58 -16.49 -2.55
N VAL A 14 8.85 -16.22 -1.47
CA VAL A 14 8.77 -17.12 -0.32
C VAL A 14 7.64 -18.11 -0.53
N LYS A 15 7.96 -19.39 -0.67
CA LYS A 15 7.02 -20.52 -0.82
C LYS A 15 6.71 -21.20 0.49
N ASP A 16 7.72 -21.29 1.38
CA ASP A 16 7.64 -22.01 2.64
C ASP A 16 7.68 -21.04 3.83
N LYS A 17 6.80 -21.27 4.80
CA LYS A 17 6.74 -20.51 6.04
C LYS A 17 6.32 -21.38 7.22
N GLY A 18 6.78 -21.07 8.39
CA GLY A 18 6.42 -21.79 9.63
C GLY A 18 7.21 -21.34 10.84
N THR A 19 6.98 -21.96 11.98
CA THR A 19 7.69 -21.68 13.23
C THR A 19 9.00 -22.42 13.37
N LYS A 20 9.20 -23.47 12.55
CA LYS A 20 10.42 -24.29 12.53
C LYS A 20 10.81 -24.52 11.08
N GLU A 21 12.11 -24.47 10.86
CA GLU A 21 12.69 -24.73 9.55
C GLU A 21 12.42 -26.18 9.08
N PRO A 22 12.33 -26.41 7.76
CA PRO A 22 12.22 -27.75 7.18
C PRO A 22 13.36 -28.67 7.62
N ALA A 23 13.04 -29.95 7.91
CA ALA A 23 14.02 -30.92 8.37
C ALA A 23 15.01 -31.37 7.27
N HIS A 24 14.64 -31.21 6.01
CA HIS A 24 15.44 -31.58 4.84
C HIS A 24 15.44 -30.45 3.82
N PRO A 25 16.11 -29.32 4.13
CA PRO A 25 16.14 -28.18 3.22
C PRO A 25 17.01 -28.46 2.00
N GLN A 26 16.74 -27.75 0.92
CA GLN A 26 17.58 -27.73 -0.27
C GLN A 26 18.46 -26.49 -0.29
N ASP A 27 19.61 -26.56 -0.96
CA ASP A 27 20.49 -25.42 -1.11
C ASP A 27 19.77 -24.24 -1.76
N GLY A 28 19.90 -23.05 -1.19
CA GLY A 28 19.21 -21.85 -1.64
C GLY A 28 17.71 -21.79 -1.28
N GLN A 29 17.18 -22.77 -0.55
CA GLN A 29 15.77 -22.72 -0.13
C GLN A 29 15.50 -21.54 0.78
N LEU A 30 14.45 -20.78 0.47
CA LEU A 30 13.98 -19.66 1.28
C LEU A 30 12.90 -20.13 2.24
N PHE A 31 12.96 -19.66 3.46
CA PHE A 31 12.00 -19.95 4.50
C PHE A 31 11.64 -18.69 5.30
N LEU A 32 10.37 -18.39 5.44
CA LEU A 32 9.90 -17.32 6.33
C LEU A 32 9.63 -17.90 7.72
N LYS A 33 10.53 -17.65 8.64
CA LYS A 33 10.40 -18.08 10.03
C LYS A 33 9.46 -17.16 10.79
N LEU A 34 8.38 -17.73 11.31
CA LEU A 34 7.38 -17.03 12.09
C LEU A 34 7.77 -17.06 13.58
N ASN A 35 8.49 -16.03 14.01
CA ASN A 35 8.86 -15.88 15.43
C ASN A 35 7.65 -15.48 16.29
N GLU A 36 6.61 -14.89 15.66
CA GLU A 36 5.29 -14.67 16.25
C GLU A 36 4.23 -15.39 15.39
N PRO A 37 3.93 -16.68 15.64
CA PRO A 37 3.07 -17.50 14.78
C PRO A 37 1.63 -16.98 14.63
N ASP A 38 1.11 -16.34 15.67
CA ASP A 38 -0.22 -15.72 15.67
C ASP A 38 -0.26 -14.39 14.89
N LYS A 39 0.90 -13.89 14.50
CA LYS A 39 1.09 -12.67 13.74
C LYS A 39 1.97 -12.93 12.51
N PRO A 40 1.46 -13.59 11.47
CA PRO A 40 2.26 -14.02 10.30
C PRO A 40 2.92 -12.88 9.52
N TYR A 41 2.58 -11.64 9.83
CA TYR A 41 3.18 -10.43 9.24
C TYR A 41 3.93 -9.59 10.28
N SER A 42 4.28 -10.18 11.43
CA SER A 42 5.07 -9.49 12.44
C SER A 42 6.44 -9.05 11.91
N ALA A 43 6.88 -7.90 12.39
CA ALA A 43 8.22 -7.39 12.14
C ALA A 43 9.32 -8.30 12.72
N GLU A 44 8.98 -9.16 13.66
CA GLU A 44 9.90 -10.11 14.28
C GLU A 44 10.13 -11.37 13.44
N ASN A 45 9.33 -11.59 12.38
CA ASN A 45 9.52 -12.71 11.47
C ASN A 45 10.77 -12.49 10.62
N THR A 46 11.54 -13.55 10.40
CA THR A 46 12.80 -13.50 9.66
C THR A 46 12.72 -14.28 8.36
N LEU A 47 13.26 -13.71 7.30
CA LEU A 47 13.50 -14.45 6.05
C LEU A 47 14.87 -15.12 6.17
N GLU A 48 14.91 -16.41 5.91
CA GLU A 48 16.13 -17.22 6.00
C GLU A 48 16.40 -17.94 4.68
N VAL A 49 17.67 -18.14 4.38
CA VAL A 49 18.15 -18.96 3.26
C VAL A 49 19.02 -20.10 3.79
N TYR A 50 18.78 -21.31 3.29
CA TYR A 50 19.61 -22.46 3.62
C TYR A 50 20.83 -22.55 2.71
N SER A 51 21.98 -22.86 3.29
CA SER A 51 23.19 -23.18 2.55
C SER A 51 23.63 -24.61 2.87
N GLU A 52 23.62 -25.49 1.87
CA GLU A 52 24.11 -26.86 1.99
C GLU A 52 25.60 -26.90 2.32
N ALA A 53 26.40 -25.97 1.80
CA ALA A 53 27.82 -25.86 2.04
C ALA A 53 28.17 -25.62 3.52
N SER A 54 27.33 -24.86 4.24
CA SER A 54 27.51 -24.60 5.68
C SER A 54 26.63 -25.47 6.58
N GLY A 55 25.61 -26.12 6.01
CA GLY A 55 24.60 -26.86 6.75
C GLY A 55 23.68 -25.99 7.62
N ASN A 56 23.64 -24.67 7.39
CA ASN A 56 22.93 -23.73 8.26
C ASN A 56 21.98 -22.82 7.50
N TRP A 57 20.95 -22.37 8.20
CA TRP A 57 20.10 -21.27 7.80
C TRP A 57 20.76 -19.93 8.14
N THR A 58 20.72 -18.99 7.20
CA THR A 58 21.25 -17.64 7.37
C THR A 58 20.13 -16.64 7.15
N VAL A 59 19.98 -15.69 8.07
CA VAL A 59 18.97 -14.62 7.92
C VAL A 59 19.38 -13.70 6.78
N ILE A 60 18.43 -13.48 5.87
CA ILE A 60 18.56 -12.45 4.84
C ILE A 60 18.12 -11.12 5.44
N PRO A 61 19.00 -10.11 5.50
CA PRO A 61 18.63 -8.78 5.92
C PRO A 61 17.57 -8.20 4.96
N LEU A 62 16.49 -7.63 5.53
CA LEU A 62 15.44 -6.97 4.76
C LEU A 62 15.43 -5.48 5.07
N ASP A 63 15.35 -4.67 4.03
CA ASP A 63 15.24 -3.23 4.20
C ASP A 63 13.87 -2.83 4.72
N TYR A 64 13.85 -1.99 5.73
CA TYR A 64 12.62 -1.46 6.30
C TYR A 64 12.82 -0.09 6.96
N CYS A 65 11.74 0.63 7.05
CA CYS A 65 11.61 1.83 7.85
C CYS A 65 10.60 1.57 8.97
N LEU A 66 10.90 1.98 10.19
CA LEU A 66 10.00 1.90 11.33
C LEU A 66 9.41 3.27 11.62
N VAL A 67 8.09 3.38 11.56
CA VAL A 67 7.35 4.53 12.07
C VAL A 67 6.78 4.17 13.44
N THR A 68 7.15 4.93 14.45
CA THR A 68 6.69 4.69 15.82
C THR A 68 5.83 5.84 16.31
N ALA A 69 4.62 5.52 16.78
CA ALA A 69 3.71 6.45 17.42
C ALA A 69 2.77 5.72 18.37
N GLU A 70 2.34 6.39 19.41
CA GLU A 70 1.33 5.82 20.31
C GLU A 70 0.02 5.58 19.53
N GLY A 71 -0.51 4.36 19.62
CA GLY A 71 -1.78 3.98 19.00
C GLY A 71 -1.77 3.81 17.47
N ILE A 72 -0.63 3.99 16.80
CA ILE A 72 -0.55 3.93 15.33
C ILE A 72 -1.03 2.59 14.77
N GLY A 73 -0.86 1.51 15.51
CA GLY A 73 -1.34 0.17 15.13
C GLY A 73 -2.86 0.07 15.04
N ALA A 74 -3.62 0.97 15.66
CA ALA A 74 -5.07 1.03 15.51
C ALA A 74 -5.51 1.67 14.19
N GLU A 75 -4.69 2.57 13.65
CA GLU A 75 -5.00 3.33 12.43
C GLU A 75 -4.72 2.56 11.15
N PHE A 76 -3.69 1.70 11.16
CA PHE A 76 -3.20 1.01 9.98
C PHE A 76 -3.30 -0.50 10.12
N ARG A 77 -3.30 -1.18 8.96
CA ARG A 77 -3.25 -2.63 8.82
C ARG A 77 -2.09 -3.02 7.93
N VAL A 78 -1.61 -4.24 8.09
CA VAL A 78 -0.67 -4.83 7.12
C VAL A 78 -1.25 -4.77 5.72
N TRP A 79 -0.44 -4.33 4.77
CA TRP A 79 -0.75 -4.08 3.35
C TRP A 79 -1.53 -2.78 3.07
N ASP A 80 -1.77 -1.95 4.05
CA ASP A 80 -2.23 -0.59 3.78
C ASP A 80 -1.10 0.19 3.07
N THR A 81 -1.49 1.19 2.30
CA THR A 81 -0.55 2.20 1.80
C THR A 81 -0.60 3.40 2.74
N VAL A 82 0.56 3.81 3.21
CA VAL A 82 0.75 5.01 4.02
C VAL A 82 1.57 6.01 3.23
N THR A 83 1.17 7.27 3.25
CA THR A 83 1.97 8.38 2.73
C THR A 83 2.75 9.00 3.87
N LEU A 84 4.08 8.96 3.76
CA LEU A 84 4.99 9.64 4.68
C LEU A 84 5.29 11.04 4.17
N THR A 85 5.29 12.01 5.05
CA THR A 85 5.71 13.37 4.78
C THR A 85 6.50 13.94 5.94
N GLY A 86 7.36 14.93 5.64
CA GLY A 86 8.12 15.63 6.67
C GLY A 86 9.24 14.80 7.29
N THR A 87 9.74 13.76 6.62
CA THR A 87 10.86 12.98 7.13
C THR A 87 12.18 13.75 7.09
N GLY A 88 12.24 14.85 6.31
CA GLY A 88 13.46 15.63 6.11
C GLY A 88 14.54 14.91 5.31
N ALA A 89 14.21 13.76 4.76
CA ALA A 89 15.12 12.89 4.05
C ALA A 89 15.82 13.58 2.86
N GLU A 90 15.11 14.44 2.17
CA GLU A 90 15.65 15.18 1.02
C GLU A 90 16.82 16.11 1.42
N GLN A 91 16.80 16.63 2.64
CA GLN A 91 17.83 17.54 3.13
C GLN A 91 19.10 16.82 3.62
N ALA A 92 18.98 15.59 4.02
CA ALA A 92 20.07 14.79 4.55
C ALA A 92 20.90 14.06 3.48
N GLY A 93 20.50 14.11 2.22
CA GLY A 93 21.23 13.52 1.08
C GLY A 93 21.26 11.99 1.04
N GLN A 94 21.16 11.33 2.17
CA GLN A 94 21.15 9.86 2.30
C GLN A 94 19.74 9.27 2.29
N TRP A 95 18.71 10.11 2.40
CA TRP A 95 17.34 9.73 2.69
C TRP A 95 16.37 10.13 1.57
N ALA A 96 16.92 10.54 0.43
CA ALA A 96 16.11 10.88 -0.73
C ALA A 96 15.15 9.73 -1.05
N GLY A 97 13.86 10.04 -1.13
CA GLY A 97 12.82 9.06 -1.46
C GLY A 97 12.17 8.37 -0.25
N LEU A 98 12.46 8.75 1.00
CA LEU A 98 11.72 8.21 2.15
C LEU A 98 10.30 8.77 2.23
N ASP A 99 10.10 10.05 1.94
CA ASP A 99 8.78 10.64 1.79
C ASP A 99 8.02 9.99 0.61
N GLY A 100 6.71 9.98 0.68
CA GLY A 100 5.84 9.39 -0.32
C GLY A 100 5.15 8.11 0.14
N ASP A 101 4.60 7.38 -0.82
CA ASP A 101 3.78 6.21 -0.55
C ASP A 101 4.62 4.99 -0.20
N ARG A 102 4.26 4.32 0.88
CA ARG A 102 4.91 3.11 1.39
C ARG A 102 3.87 2.05 1.74
N ILE A 103 4.22 0.80 1.55
CA ILE A 103 3.37 -0.33 1.94
C ILE A 103 3.72 -0.75 3.37
N VAL A 104 2.68 -0.86 4.20
CA VAL A 104 2.79 -1.40 5.56
C VAL A 104 2.86 -2.91 5.50
N TYR A 105 3.92 -3.52 6.00
CA TYR A 105 4.06 -4.97 6.07
C TYR A 105 4.25 -5.53 7.48
N GLY A 106 4.30 -4.68 8.48
CA GLY A 106 4.25 -5.06 9.88
C GLY A 106 3.59 -3.97 10.71
N VAL A 107 2.80 -4.37 11.69
CA VAL A 107 2.07 -3.47 12.60
C VAL A 107 2.18 -4.02 14.01
N THR A 108 2.63 -3.19 14.94
CA THR A 108 2.47 -3.39 16.39
C THR A 108 1.60 -2.27 16.95
N GLU A 109 1.29 -2.29 18.24
CA GLU A 109 0.51 -1.23 18.88
C GLU A 109 1.10 0.17 18.63
N THR A 110 2.42 0.27 18.62
CA THR A 110 3.14 1.54 18.55
C THR A 110 4.05 1.68 17.33
N THR A 111 4.07 0.72 16.41
CA THR A 111 5.05 0.71 15.31
C THR A 111 4.43 0.25 14.02
N LEU A 112 4.74 0.97 12.92
CA LEU A 112 4.57 0.51 11.55
C LEU A 112 5.93 0.14 10.98
N ARG A 113 6.00 -1.02 10.35
CA ARG A 113 7.13 -1.43 9.52
C ARG A 113 6.76 -1.22 8.07
N LEU A 114 7.51 -0.39 7.39
CA LEU A 114 7.29 0.00 6.00
C LEU A 114 8.37 -0.60 5.13
N ARG A 115 8.01 -1.02 3.93
CA ARG A 115 8.99 -1.41 2.94
C ARG A 115 9.75 -0.17 2.48
N ALA A 116 11.08 -0.21 2.55
CA ALA A 116 11.93 0.77 1.91
C ALA A 116 11.88 0.59 0.39
N ASP A 117 11.97 1.68 -0.36
CA ASP A 117 12.01 1.60 -1.82
C ASP A 117 13.43 1.18 -2.25
N PRO A 118 13.57 0.09 -3.01
CA PRO A 118 14.88 -0.38 -3.43
C PRO A 118 15.59 0.51 -4.45
N GLY A 119 14.95 1.58 -4.92
CA GLY A 119 15.53 2.51 -5.88
C GLY A 119 16.53 3.51 -5.30
N GLY A 120 16.73 3.55 -3.98
CA GLY A 120 17.63 4.44 -3.27
C GLY A 120 18.68 3.71 -2.46
N GLU A 121 19.64 4.43 -1.95
CA GLU A 121 20.57 3.91 -0.95
C GLU A 121 19.82 3.37 0.28
N HIS A 122 20.37 2.36 0.92
CA HIS A 122 19.78 1.53 1.97
C HIS A 122 19.17 2.33 3.12
N PHE A 123 17.86 2.23 3.31
CA PHE A 123 17.19 2.97 4.37
C PHE A 123 16.65 2.06 5.45
N TYR A 124 17.16 2.23 6.64
CA TYR A 124 16.60 1.70 7.86
C TYR A 124 16.17 2.86 8.73
N GLY A 125 14.92 2.93 9.14
CA GLY A 125 14.54 4.07 9.93
C GLY A 125 13.51 3.75 11.00
N ARG A 126 13.74 4.24 12.18
CA ARG A 126 12.75 4.39 13.22
C ARG A 126 12.30 5.83 13.22
N LEU A 127 11.11 6.08 12.69
CA LEU A 127 10.47 7.38 12.77
C LEU A 127 9.64 7.46 14.05
N VAL A 128 9.84 8.50 14.84
CA VAL A 128 9.02 8.76 16.02
C VAL A 128 7.98 9.81 15.66
N HIS A 129 6.74 9.41 15.62
CA HIS A 129 5.61 10.21 15.11
C HIS A 129 5.28 11.46 15.93
N ASN A 130 5.78 11.63 17.11
CA ASN A 130 5.56 12.85 17.91
C ASN A 130 6.46 14.02 17.48
N GLY A 131 7.04 13.95 16.31
CA GLY A 131 7.76 15.03 15.67
C GLY A 131 9.21 15.19 16.12
N SER A 132 9.76 14.26 16.89
CA SER A 132 11.05 14.52 17.50
C SER A 132 12.23 13.75 16.94
N SER A 133 12.09 12.58 16.32
CA SER A 133 13.28 11.93 15.74
C SER A 133 12.99 10.87 14.70
N ALA A 134 13.88 10.76 13.72
CA ALA A 134 14.05 9.59 12.87
C ALA A 134 15.38 8.92 13.21
N VAL A 135 15.35 7.61 13.46
CA VAL A 135 16.53 6.84 13.78
C VAL A 135 16.72 5.78 12.70
N TRP A 136 17.87 5.81 12.04
CA TRP A 136 18.30 4.81 11.09
C TRP A 136 19.06 3.73 11.82
N VAL A 137 18.68 2.50 11.59
CA VAL A 137 19.38 1.33 12.13
C VAL A 137 19.60 0.36 11.00
N SER A 138 20.84 -0.01 10.72
CA SER A 138 21.12 -1.11 9.80
C SER A 138 20.50 -2.41 10.34
N MET A 139 20.15 -3.35 9.45
CA MET A 139 19.48 -4.59 9.83
C MET A 139 20.31 -5.46 10.80
N ASP A 140 21.62 -5.34 10.73
CA ASP A 140 22.54 -5.99 11.68
C ASP A 140 22.76 -5.18 12.97
N GLY A 141 22.15 -4.00 13.08
CA GLY A 141 22.29 -3.11 14.23
C GLY A 141 23.64 -2.38 14.34
N THR A 142 24.53 -2.52 13.35
CA THR A 142 25.88 -1.95 13.42
C THR A 142 25.95 -0.48 13.01
N GLN A 143 25.02 -0.02 12.19
CA GLN A 143 24.92 1.38 11.79
C GLN A 143 23.61 1.97 12.29
N ARG A 144 23.70 3.14 12.90
CA ARG A 144 22.55 3.87 13.42
C ARG A 144 22.77 5.36 13.22
N GLU A 145 21.84 5.98 12.48
CA GLU A 145 21.80 7.43 12.34
C GLU A 145 20.49 7.96 12.91
N GLU A 146 20.56 9.01 13.69
CA GLU A 146 19.41 9.71 14.25
C GLU A 146 19.22 11.02 13.51
N TYR A 147 17.98 11.27 13.09
CA TYR A 147 17.59 12.49 12.42
C TYR A 147 16.38 13.11 13.12
N PHE A 148 16.41 14.42 13.31
CA PHE A 148 15.37 15.17 14.00
C PHE A 148 14.77 16.21 13.05
N PRO A 149 13.70 15.88 12.29
CA PRO A 149 13.07 16.85 11.40
C PRO A 149 12.42 17.98 12.20
N ALA A 150 12.58 19.21 11.72
CA ALA A 150 12.07 20.41 12.41
C ALA A 150 10.53 20.46 12.48
N GLU A 151 9.83 19.84 11.53
CA GLU A 151 8.36 19.91 11.41
C GLU A 151 7.64 18.61 11.78
N GLY A 152 8.38 17.59 12.15
CA GLY A 152 7.84 16.29 12.48
C GLY A 152 7.39 15.46 11.27
N VAL A 153 7.34 14.16 11.47
CA VAL A 153 6.92 13.17 10.46
C VAL A 153 5.43 12.92 10.57
N LYS A 154 4.75 12.88 9.42
CA LYS A 154 3.36 12.46 9.33
C LYS A 154 3.26 11.15 8.55
N ALA A 155 2.39 10.28 9.02
CA ALA A 155 2.03 9.05 8.35
C ALA A 155 0.51 9.05 8.16
N GLU A 156 0.06 9.20 6.94
CA GLU A 156 -1.36 9.33 6.60
C GLU A 156 -1.73 8.36 5.49
N ARG A 157 -3.01 7.99 5.39
CA ARG A 157 -3.51 7.25 4.23
C ARG A 157 -3.65 8.19 3.05
N ARG A 158 -3.15 7.76 1.90
CA ARG A 158 -3.37 8.46 0.65
C ARG A 158 -4.83 8.35 0.23
N VAL A 159 -5.42 9.48 -0.14
CA VAL A 159 -6.72 9.56 -0.80
C VAL A 159 -6.48 10.05 -2.24
N PRO A 160 -7.04 9.37 -3.27
CA PRO A 160 -6.95 9.86 -4.64
C PRO A 160 -7.68 11.19 -4.80
N ASP A 161 -7.41 11.89 -5.89
CA ASP A 161 -8.20 13.08 -6.25
C ASP A 161 -9.60 12.63 -6.69
N LEU A 162 -10.62 13.04 -5.93
CA LEU A 162 -12.00 12.60 -6.08
C LEU A 162 -12.97 13.78 -6.07
N GLU A 163 -13.51 14.11 -7.24
CA GLU A 163 -14.54 15.13 -7.37
C GLU A 163 -15.96 14.53 -7.35
N TYR A 164 -16.11 13.34 -7.92
CA TYR A 164 -17.38 12.65 -8.07
C TYR A 164 -17.35 11.33 -7.35
N LEU A 165 -18.26 11.15 -6.41
CA LEU A 165 -18.35 9.97 -5.55
C LEU A 165 -19.71 9.31 -5.68
N THR A 166 -19.73 7.99 -5.57
CA THR A 166 -20.95 7.20 -5.43
C THR A 166 -20.68 5.98 -4.54
N GLU A 167 -21.70 5.47 -3.88
CA GLU A 167 -21.62 4.22 -3.12
C GLU A 167 -22.23 3.09 -3.95
N CYS A 168 -21.57 1.95 -4.01
CA CYS A 168 -22.10 0.74 -4.62
C CYS A 168 -21.44 -0.49 -3.98
N ASP A 169 -22.26 -1.46 -3.57
CA ASP A 169 -21.82 -2.72 -3.00
C ASP A 169 -20.82 -2.56 -1.84
N ASN A 170 -21.18 -1.69 -0.89
CA ASN A 170 -20.38 -1.43 0.32
C ASN A 170 -18.96 -0.91 0.04
N ARG A 171 -18.80 -0.24 -1.11
CA ARG A 171 -17.60 0.51 -1.50
C ARG A 171 -17.97 1.94 -1.86
N VAL A 172 -17.11 2.87 -1.51
CA VAL A 172 -17.12 4.19 -2.12
C VAL A 172 -16.32 4.11 -3.42
N TRP A 173 -16.92 4.57 -4.49
CA TRP A 173 -16.34 4.71 -5.80
C TRP A 173 -16.15 6.17 -6.14
N GLY A 174 -15.12 6.51 -6.89
CA GLY A 174 -14.89 7.89 -7.26
C GLY A 174 -14.01 8.07 -8.48
N CYS A 175 -14.11 9.26 -9.03
CA CYS A 175 -13.27 9.75 -10.13
C CYS A 175 -13.16 11.27 -10.05
N SER A 176 -12.24 11.85 -10.81
CA SER A 176 -12.07 13.29 -10.88
C SER A 176 -11.99 13.77 -12.33
N SER A 177 -12.16 15.07 -12.53
CA SER A 177 -11.98 15.70 -13.84
C SER A 177 -10.51 15.83 -14.24
N SER A 178 -9.59 15.70 -13.29
CA SER A 178 -8.14 15.81 -13.50
C SER A 178 -7.50 14.53 -14.03
N GLU A 179 -8.10 13.38 -13.78
CA GLU A 179 -7.56 12.07 -14.11
C GLU A 179 -8.56 11.20 -14.87
N ASN A 180 -8.04 10.30 -15.72
CA ASN A 180 -8.85 9.30 -16.41
C ASN A 180 -8.91 7.97 -15.64
N VAL A 181 -9.01 8.04 -14.32
CA VAL A 181 -9.00 6.86 -13.44
C VAL A 181 -10.29 6.80 -12.63
N ILE A 182 -10.85 5.60 -12.53
CA ILE A 182 -11.94 5.27 -11.61
C ILE A 182 -11.32 4.50 -10.45
N TYR A 183 -11.60 4.94 -9.23
CA TYR A 183 -11.11 4.33 -8.00
C TYR A 183 -12.26 3.72 -7.20
N ALA A 184 -11.95 2.64 -6.47
CA ALA A 184 -12.80 2.12 -5.40
C ALA A 184 -12.01 1.92 -4.12
N CYS A 185 -12.58 2.31 -3.00
CA CYS A 185 -12.01 2.01 -1.70
C CYS A 185 -12.02 0.50 -1.43
N LYS A 186 -11.28 0.07 -0.42
CA LYS A 186 -11.36 -1.27 0.13
C LYS A 186 -12.78 -1.57 0.62
N LEU A 187 -13.25 -2.79 0.44
CA LEU A 187 -14.60 -3.19 0.85
C LEU A 187 -14.83 -2.91 2.34
N GLY A 188 -15.84 -2.10 2.62
CA GLY A 188 -16.21 -1.71 3.98
C GLY A 188 -15.25 -0.73 4.67
N ASP A 189 -14.24 -0.20 3.96
CA ASP A 189 -13.28 0.76 4.52
C ASP A 189 -13.09 1.95 3.56
N PRO A 190 -13.91 3.00 3.69
CA PRO A 190 -13.87 4.16 2.80
C PRO A 190 -12.62 5.04 2.96
N THR A 191 -11.80 4.78 3.94
CA THR A 191 -10.55 5.51 4.17
C THR A 191 -9.35 4.87 3.49
N ASN A 192 -9.50 3.66 2.90
CA ASN A 192 -8.42 2.89 2.31
C ASN A 192 -8.64 2.71 0.79
N TRP A 193 -7.83 3.40 -0.01
CA TRP A 193 -7.94 3.44 -1.48
C TRP A 193 -6.82 2.70 -2.20
N PHE A 194 -5.80 2.23 -1.47
CA PHE A 194 -4.59 1.64 -2.04
C PHE A 194 -4.20 0.32 -1.37
N SER A 195 -5.18 -0.57 -1.15
CA SER A 195 -4.95 -1.93 -0.65
C SER A 195 -5.02 -2.92 -1.81
N TYR A 196 -3.90 -3.51 -2.20
CA TYR A 196 -3.78 -4.41 -3.35
C TYR A 196 -3.09 -5.72 -2.92
N ARG A 197 -3.87 -6.60 -2.30
CA ARG A 197 -3.40 -7.88 -1.73
C ARG A 197 -3.71 -9.10 -2.58
N GLY A 198 -4.52 -8.94 -3.62
CA GLY A 198 -5.07 -10.03 -4.41
C GLY A 198 -6.28 -10.72 -3.77
N ILE A 199 -7.00 -10.03 -2.87
CA ILE A 199 -8.21 -10.56 -2.21
C ILE A 199 -9.48 -9.81 -2.62
N ALA A 200 -10.64 -10.43 -2.39
CA ALA A 200 -11.93 -9.86 -2.78
C ALA A 200 -12.23 -8.49 -2.13
N ALA A 201 -11.67 -8.21 -0.96
CA ALA A 201 -11.89 -6.96 -0.25
C ALA A 201 -10.99 -5.80 -0.72
N ASP A 202 -10.03 -6.03 -1.61
CA ASP A 202 -9.06 -5.02 -2.02
C ASP A 202 -9.69 -3.79 -2.66
N SER A 203 -8.95 -2.68 -2.61
CA SER A 203 -9.20 -1.49 -3.40
C SER A 203 -9.09 -1.81 -4.90
N TYR A 204 -9.61 -0.93 -5.74
CA TYR A 204 -9.54 -1.07 -7.18
C TYR A 204 -9.25 0.26 -7.85
N ALA A 205 -8.50 0.22 -8.93
CA ALA A 205 -8.28 1.37 -9.80
C ALA A 205 -8.22 0.91 -11.25
N VAL A 206 -8.86 1.65 -12.14
CA VAL A 206 -8.84 1.39 -13.57
C VAL A 206 -8.76 2.67 -14.38
N THR A 207 -7.80 2.73 -15.30
CA THR A 207 -7.67 3.82 -16.25
C THR A 207 -8.61 3.60 -17.42
N VAL A 208 -9.35 4.64 -17.81
CA VAL A 208 -10.23 4.61 -18.97
C VAL A 208 -9.61 5.32 -20.17
N GLY A 209 -9.76 4.73 -21.35
CA GLY A 209 -9.21 5.27 -22.60
C GLY A 209 -10.17 6.22 -23.36
N SER A 210 -11.32 6.58 -22.79
CA SER A 210 -12.28 7.49 -23.44
C SER A 210 -11.85 8.95 -23.32
N ASP A 211 -12.18 9.75 -24.33
CA ASP A 211 -11.84 11.17 -24.36
C ASP A 211 -12.63 12.00 -23.34
N GLY A 212 -12.00 13.11 -22.93
CA GLY A 212 -12.59 14.12 -22.05
C GLY A 212 -12.54 13.74 -20.56
N PRO A 213 -12.75 14.73 -19.69
CA PRO A 213 -12.77 14.54 -18.25
C PRO A 213 -14.02 13.81 -17.77
N PHE A 214 -13.98 13.22 -16.59
CA PHE A 214 -15.18 12.81 -15.89
C PHE A 214 -16.02 14.02 -15.49
N THR A 215 -17.33 13.84 -15.48
CA THR A 215 -18.31 14.89 -15.21
C THR A 215 -19.35 14.49 -14.17
N GLY A 216 -19.31 13.26 -13.67
CA GLY A 216 -20.20 12.79 -12.63
C GLY A 216 -20.06 11.30 -12.34
N ALA A 217 -20.59 10.88 -11.21
CA ALA A 217 -20.75 9.48 -10.83
C ALA A 217 -22.11 9.29 -10.15
N ALA A 218 -22.70 8.11 -10.31
CA ALA A 218 -23.94 7.72 -9.64
C ALA A 218 -24.05 6.20 -9.57
N THR A 219 -24.85 5.71 -8.63
CA THR A 219 -25.23 4.29 -8.56
C THR A 219 -26.68 4.15 -9.03
N CYS A 220 -26.90 3.23 -9.95
CA CYS A 220 -28.24 2.93 -10.46
C CYS A 220 -28.40 1.42 -10.66
N MET A 221 -29.50 0.87 -10.14
CA MET A 221 -29.83 -0.57 -10.24
C MET A 221 -28.70 -1.49 -9.80
N GLY A 222 -27.95 -1.12 -8.75
CA GLY A 222 -26.82 -1.90 -8.21
C GLY A 222 -25.54 -1.81 -9.03
N TYR A 223 -25.41 -0.82 -9.93
CA TYR A 223 -24.18 -0.61 -10.71
C TYR A 223 -23.62 0.77 -10.48
N ALA A 224 -22.32 0.86 -10.32
CA ALA A 224 -21.60 2.13 -10.34
C ALA A 224 -21.45 2.62 -11.78
N LEU A 225 -21.86 3.87 -12.00
CA LEU A 225 -21.86 4.55 -13.27
C LEU A 225 -20.97 5.80 -13.20
N PHE A 226 -20.14 5.98 -14.22
CA PHE A 226 -19.24 7.13 -14.32
C PHE A 226 -19.46 7.83 -15.65
N PHE A 227 -19.70 9.13 -15.58
CA PHE A 227 -20.09 9.93 -16.72
C PHE A 227 -18.96 10.82 -17.21
N LYS A 228 -18.87 10.93 -18.52
CA LYS A 228 -18.23 12.02 -19.27
C LYS A 228 -19.27 12.72 -20.12
N GLU A 229 -18.91 13.77 -20.84
CA GLU A 229 -19.91 14.49 -21.68
C GLU A 229 -20.51 13.61 -22.78
N ASN A 230 -19.73 12.69 -23.35
CA ASN A 230 -20.14 11.86 -24.48
C ASN A 230 -19.95 10.36 -24.27
N THR A 231 -19.70 9.94 -23.02
CA THR A 231 -19.47 8.52 -22.69
C THR A 231 -20.00 8.21 -21.31
N LEU A 232 -20.61 7.06 -21.17
CA LEU A 232 -20.98 6.44 -19.92
C LEU A 232 -20.14 5.19 -19.70
N HIS A 233 -19.52 5.08 -18.56
CA HIS A 233 -18.85 3.87 -18.08
C HIS A 233 -19.70 3.19 -17.04
N LYS A 234 -19.99 1.92 -17.24
CA LYS A 234 -20.72 1.08 -16.29
C LYS A 234 -19.83 -0.04 -15.80
N LEU A 235 -19.75 -0.17 -14.49
CA LEU A 235 -18.96 -1.23 -13.85
C LEU A 235 -19.83 -2.43 -13.55
N TYR A 236 -19.27 -3.61 -13.82
CA TYR A 236 -19.84 -4.94 -13.53
C TYR A 236 -18.85 -5.71 -12.67
N GLY A 237 -19.35 -6.71 -11.94
CA GLY A 237 -18.56 -7.57 -11.09
C GLY A 237 -18.80 -7.30 -9.61
N SER A 238 -18.24 -8.15 -8.76
CA SER A 238 -18.44 -8.10 -7.31
C SER A 238 -17.13 -7.94 -6.51
N LYS A 239 -15.99 -8.14 -7.16
CA LYS A 239 -14.66 -8.07 -6.55
C LYS A 239 -13.60 -7.63 -7.58
N PRO A 240 -12.44 -7.14 -7.15
CA PRO A 240 -11.40 -6.62 -8.05
C PRO A 240 -10.99 -7.57 -9.18
N SER A 241 -10.98 -8.88 -8.93
CA SER A 241 -10.58 -9.88 -9.94
C SER A 241 -11.62 -10.14 -11.03
N ASP A 242 -12.88 -9.72 -10.83
CA ASP A 242 -13.95 -9.88 -11.83
C ASP A 242 -14.58 -8.55 -12.26
N PHE A 243 -14.08 -7.43 -11.78
CA PHE A 243 -14.57 -6.12 -12.24
C PHE A 243 -14.31 -5.92 -13.73
N GLN A 244 -15.34 -5.56 -14.43
CA GLN A 244 -15.33 -5.27 -15.87
C GLN A 244 -16.00 -3.93 -16.14
N LEU A 245 -15.35 -3.09 -16.93
CA LEU A 245 -15.86 -1.80 -17.31
C LEU A 245 -16.42 -1.84 -18.74
N SER A 246 -17.70 -1.55 -18.89
CA SER A 246 -18.34 -1.36 -20.19
C SER A 246 -18.45 0.13 -20.47
N SER A 247 -18.05 0.54 -21.66
CA SER A 247 -18.10 1.93 -22.11
C SER A 247 -19.14 2.09 -23.23
N LEU A 248 -20.08 2.97 -23.02
CA LEU A 248 -21.12 3.30 -23.99
C LEU A 248 -20.96 4.74 -24.48
N ARG A 249 -20.85 4.92 -25.77
CA ARG A 249 -20.88 6.26 -26.37
C ARG A 249 -22.31 6.78 -26.43
N CYS A 250 -22.63 7.74 -25.61
CA CYS A 250 -23.95 8.36 -25.51
C CYS A 250 -23.80 9.78 -24.95
N ARG A 251 -24.86 10.56 -24.96
CA ARG A 251 -24.88 11.82 -24.20
C ARG A 251 -24.81 11.47 -22.70
N GLY A 252 -23.78 11.97 -22.04
CA GLY A 252 -23.58 11.84 -20.60
C GLY A 252 -24.00 13.09 -19.86
N VAL A 253 -23.16 13.57 -18.95
CA VAL A 253 -23.41 14.74 -18.12
C VAL A 253 -22.51 15.88 -18.58
N ALA A 254 -23.07 17.05 -18.77
CA ALA A 254 -22.30 18.23 -19.13
C ALA A 254 -21.36 18.64 -17.98
N ARG A 255 -20.27 19.33 -18.31
CA ARG A 255 -19.35 19.85 -17.29
C ARG A 255 -20.09 20.73 -16.29
N ASN A 256 -19.72 20.60 -15.04
CA ASN A 256 -20.32 21.31 -13.90
C ASN A 256 -21.81 21.00 -13.64
N ALA A 257 -22.36 19.97 -14.28
CA ALA A 257 -23.75 19.56 -14.14
C ALA A 257 -23.96 18.27 -13.34
N ALA A 258 -22.96 17.79 -12.60
CA ALA A 258 -23.05 16.57 -11.80
C ALA A 258 -24.25 16.53 -10.85
N ARG A 259 -24.63 17.69 -10.29
CA ARG A 259 -25.80 17.81 -9.40
C ARG A 259 -27.15 17.61 -10.10
N SER A 260 -27.18 17.53 -11.43
CA SER A 260 -28.40 17.18 -12.18
C SER A 260 -28.65 15.67 -12.25
N LEU A 261 -27.69 14.84 -11.83
CA LEU A 261 -27.89 13.41 -11.75
C LEU A 261 -28.92 13.09 -10.67
N CYS A 262 -29.98 12.43 -11.08
CA CYS A 262 -31.04 11.96 -10.21
C CYS A 262 -31.37 10.52 -10.59
N VAL A 263 -31.41 9.65 -9.59
CA VAL A 263 -31.88 8.26 -9.74
C VAL A 263 -33.29 8.22 -9.20
N LEU A 264 -34.23 7.86 -10.07
CA LEU A 264 -35.68 7.78 -9.76
C LEU A 264 -36.05 6.34 -9.40
#